data_96c8b72cd18b93b950a6689edb186b99
#
_entry.id   96c8b72cd18b93b950a6689edb186b99
#
_cell.length_a   1.000
_cell.length_b   1.000
_cell.length_c   1.000
_cell.angle_alpha   90.00
_cell.angle_beta   90.00
_cell.angle_gamma   90.00
#
_symmetry.space_group_name_H-M   'P 1'
#
loop_
_entity.id
_entity.type
_entity.pdbx_description
1 polymer ?
#
loop_
_entity_poly.entity_id
_entity_poly.type
_entity_poly.pdbx_seq_one_letter_code
_entity_poly.pdbx_strand_id
1 'polypeptide(L)'
;MNLSSSSEVFSAEIDFSSYSRWQDIFRSWFWRYYDHLFQLTLYNFGWFSTCLGVGWLASSLGILSRNQQWNWFVIYTVFVLECAISVPWALAIFKIFIEDNITFTGLLADLRLCFWKALASIAISGLVLGLALYNIGFYYRLQVSSRIWVFILIGLVATVFLYGLMMTFYQWPILFFQKPPFGKLLYRSFLITLGTGSSSLLLLFFSLLAVFFFVLAPFLWALIGFVFLFSLYVVALEKHFLRYKITYREKPANDFIKSMDLERQRGWRDIFKPWETR
;
A
#
# COMPACT_ATOMS: atom_id res chain seq x y z
N MET A 1 41.01 21.62 -21.36
CA MET A 1 39.70 21.85 -20.76
C MET A 1 39.54 20.79 -19.68
N ASN A 2 39.72 21.20 -18.41
CA ASN A 2 39.77 20.29 -17.25
C ASN A 2 38.36 19.80 -16.86
N LEU A 3 38.07 18.54 -17.09
CA LEU A 3 36.86 17.84 -16.65
C LEU A 3 36.95 17.30 -15.21
N SER A 4 37.92 17.77 -14.41
CA SER A 4 38.15 17.22 -13.06
C SER A 4 37.45 17.97 -11.92
N SER A 5 36.70 19.05 -12.18
CA SER A 5 36.06 19.84 -11.11
C SER A 5 34.60 19.52 -10.79
N SER A 6 33.97 18.61 -11.53
CA SER A 6 32.56 18.25 -11.30
C SER A 6 32.33 17.04 -10.38
N SER A 7 33.39 16.31 -9.98
CA SER A 7 33.28 15.15 -9.11
C SER A 7 33.38 15.46 -7.60
N GLU A 8 33.88 16.61 -7.22
CA GLU A 8 34.09 16.96 -5.81
C GLU A 8 32.87 17.55 -5.09
N VAL A 9 31.82 17.96 -5.81
CA VAL A 9 30.60 18.50 -5.18
C VAL A 9 29.65 17.38 -4.69
N PHE A 10 29.92 16.14 -5.05
CA PHE A 10 29.03 14.99 -4.75
C PHE A 10 29.38 14.18 -3.49
N SER A 11 30.37 14.62 -2.71
CA SER A 11 30.83 13.88 -1.51
C SER A 11 30.27 14.36 -0.18
N ALA A 12 29.30 15.28 -0.14
CA ALA A 12 28.47 15.41 1.05
C ALA A 12 27.65 14.11 1.16
N GLU A 13 28.11 13.23 2.01
CA GLU A 13 27.46 11.95 2.32
C GLU A 13 26.07 12.25 2.91
N ILE A 14 25.08 12.36 2.01
CA ILE A 14 23.69 12.59 2.42
C ILE A 14 23.29 11.38 3.24
N ASP A 15 23.09 11.56 4.53
CA ASP A 15 22.60 10.51 5.43
C ASP A 15 21.15 10.18 5.09
N PHE A 16 20.98 9.26 4.14
CA PHE A 16 19.67 8.75 3.75
C PHE A 16 18.95 7.98 4.89
N SER A 17 19.66 7.60 5.96
CA SER A 17 19.04 6.91 7.09
C SER A 17 18.01 7.78 7.81
N SER A 18 18.22 9.10 7.80
CA SER A 18 17.30 10.06 8.41
C SER A 18 15.95 10.15 7.71
N TYR A 19 15.85 9.79 6.43
CA TYR A 19 14.63 9.93 5.62
C TYR A 19 13.61 8.79 5.78
N SER A 20 13.98 7.70 6.44
CA SER A 20 13.09 6.56 6.68
C SER A 20 12.41 6.57 8.04
N ARG A 21 12.58 7.64 8.83
CA ARG A 21 11.87 7.78 10.10
C ARG A 21 10.37 7.88 9.85
N TRP A 22 9.57 7.25 10.71
CA TRP A 22 8.12 7.26 10.59
C TRP A 22 7.52 8.68 10.52
N GLN A 23 8.13 9.65 11.22
CA GLN A 23 7.74 11.05 11.19
C GLN A 23 7.86 11.67 9.79
N ASP A 24 8.95 11.37 9.07
CA ASP A 24 9.16 11.84 7.71
C ASP A 24 8.19 11.18 6.72
N ILE A 25 7.84 9.89 6.93
CA ILE A 25 6.84 9.18 6.14
C ILE A 25 5.48 9.87 6.29
N PHE A 26 5.01 10.06 7.55
CA PHE A 26 3.70 10.67 7.79
C PHE A 26 3.65 12.13 7.33
N ARG A 27 4.70 12.90 7.55
CA ARG A 27 4.77 14.30 7.12
C ARG A 27 4.71 14.42 5.60
N SER A 28 5.53 13.66 4.88
CA SER A 28 5.54 13.62 3.42
C SER A 28 4.20 13.16 2.86
N TRP A 29 3.64 12.08 3.44
CA TRP A 29 2.32 11.60 3.06
C TRP A 29 1.25 12.65 3.28
N PHE A 30 1.22 13.32 4.45
CA PHE A 30 0.22 14.32 4.79
C PHE A 30 0.20 15.47 3.78
N TRP A 31 1.37 16.03 3.46
CA TRP A 31 1.46 17.16 2.54
C TRP A 31 1.06 16.79 1.10
N ARG A 32 1.52 15.65 0.60
CA ARG A 32 1.11 15.17 -0.73
C ARG A 32 -0.38 14.85 -0.77
N TYR A 33 -0.92 14.26 0.29
CA TYR A 33 -2.35 13.99 0.40
C TYR A 33 -3.15 15.28 0.38
N TYR A 34 -2.72 16.30 1.13
CA TYR A 34 -3.35 17.61 1.20
C TYR A 34 -3.32 18.33 -0.16
N ASP A 35 -2.18 18.34 -0.87
CA ASP A 35 -2.04 18.97 -2.17
C ASP A 35 -2.97 18.37 -3.25
N HIS A 36 -3.31 17.09 -3.12
CA HIS A 36 -4.18 16.36 -4.06
C HIS A 36 -5.53 15.96 -3.46
N LEU A 37 -5.93 16.54 -2.33
CA LEU A 37 -7.09 16.12 -1.53
C LEU A 37 -8.36 15.95 -2.37
N PHE A 38 -8.69 16.94 -3.19
CA PHE A 38 -9.90 16.91 -4.00
C PHE A 38 -9.87 15.77 -5.05
N GLN A 39 -8.77 15.63 -5.76
CA GLN A 39 -8.60 14.56 -6.75
C GLN A 39 -8.69 13.18 -6.10
N LEU A 40 -8.00 13.00 -4.97
CA LEU A 40 -7.96 11.75 -4.24
C LEU A 40 -9.35 11.36 -3.70
N THR A 41 -10.11 12.33 -3.20
CA THR A 41 -11.49 12.10 -2.75
C THR A 41 -12.38 11.66 -3.90
N LEU A 42 -12.28 12.27 -5.09
CA LEU A 42 -13.02 11.84 -6.28
C LEU A 42 -12.64 10.42 -6.71
N TYR A 43 -11.34 10.09 -6.71
CA TYR A 43 -10.87 8.74 -7.03
C TYR A 43 -11.37 7.71 -6.01
N ASN A 44 -11.36 8.04 -4.73
CA ASN A 44 -11.88 7.14 -3.71
C ASN A 44 -13.39 6.91 -3.84
N PHE A 45 -14.14 7.97 -4.11
CA PHE A 45 -15.58 7.87 -4.34
C PHE A 45 -15.90 7.02 -5.59
N GLY A 46 -15.15 7.19 -6.68
CA GLY A 46 -15.25 6.37 -7.88
C GLY A 46 -14.97 4.89 -7.59
N TRP A 47 -13.88 4.60 -6.87
CA TRP A 47 -13.54 3.26 -6.43
C TRP A 47 -14.66 2.64 -5.58
N PHE A 48 -15.12 3.35 -4.55
CA PHE A 48 -16.17 2.89 -3.64
C PHE A 48 -17.48 2.59 -4.40
N SER A 49 -17.87 3.46 -5.31
CA SER A 49 -19.08 3.27 -6.14
C SER A 49 -18.96 2.03 -7.03
N THR A 50 -17.78 1.76 -7.59
CA THR A 50 -17.56 0.55 -8.41
C THR A 50 -17.60 -0.71 -7.55
N CYS A 51 -17.02 -0.70 -6.35
CA CYS A 51 -17.09 -1.83 -5.40
C CYS A 51 -18.53 -2.10 -4.95
N LEU A 52 -19.30 -1.05 -4.62
CA LEU A 52 -20.73 -1.18 -4.29
C LEU A 52 -21.52 -1.77 -5.46
N GLY A 53 -21.24 -1.35 -6.69
CA GLY A 53 -21.90 -1.87 -7.89
C GLY A 53 -21.66 -3.37 -8.07
N VAL A 54 -20.43 -3.84 -7.85
CA VAL A 54 -20.09 -5.27 -7.89
C VAL A 54 -20.75 -6.05 -6.76
N GLY A 55 -20.72 -5.53 -5.53
CA GLY A 55 -21.40 -6.15 -4.40
C GLY A 55 -22.92 -6.26 -4.63
N TRP A 56 -23.53 -5.23 -5.18
CA TRP A 56 -24.95 -5.24 -5.53
C TRP A 56 -25.26 -6.25 -6.64
N LEU A 57 -24.48 -6.31 -7.70
CA LEU A 57 -24.61 -7.31 -8.76
C LEU A 57 -24.46 -8.74 -8.23
N ALA A 58 -23.45 -9.00 -7.42
CA ALA A 58 -23.24 -10.33 -6.81
C ALA A 58 -24.43 -10.75 -5.94
N SER A 59 -25.01 -9.80 -5.20
CA SER A 59 -26.22 -10.03 -4.40
C SER A 59 -27.45 -10.31 -5.28
N SER A 60 -27.65 -9.50 -6.34
CA SER A 60 -28.79 -9.61 -7.26
C SER A 60 -28.78 -10.89 -8.08
N LEU A 61 -27.59 -11.40 -8.42
CA LEU A 61 -27.43 -12.68 -9.12
C LEU A 61 -27.57 -13.89 -8.20
N GLY A 62 -27.86 -13.69 -6.91
CA GLY A 62 -27.99 -14.77 -5.93
C GLY A 62 -26.67 -15.51 -5.63
N ILE A 63 -25.53 -14.94 -6.07
CA ILE A 63 -24.20 -15.52 -5.84
C ILE A 63 -23.92 -15.62 -4.34
N LEU A 64 -24.46 -14.70 -3.55
CA LEU A 64 -24.43 -14.70 -2.08
C LEU A 64 -25.54 -15.57 -1.48
N SER A 65 -25.90 -16.68 -2.14
CA SER A 65 -26.97 -17.56 -1.68
C SER A 65 -26.65 -18.24 -0.34
N ARG A 66 -27.74 -18.57 0.41
CA ARG A 66 -27.72 -19.06 1.80
C ARG A 66 -27.05 -20.42 2.04
N ASN A 67 -26.46 -21.05 1.04
CA ASN A 67 -25.88 -22.39 1.18
C ASN A 67 -24.49 -22.31 1.82
N GLN A 68 -24.39 -22.63 3.09
CA GLN A 68 -23.25 -22.41 3.98
C GLN A 68 -21.93 -23.07 3.53
N GLN A 69 -21.99 -24.12 2.70
CA GLN A 69 -20.78 -24.84 2.25
C GLN A 69 -20.01 -24.13 1.11
N TRP A 70 -20.68 -23.29 0.32
CA TRP A 70 -20.08 -22.56 -0.81
C TRP A 70 -19.67 -21.11 -0.45
N ASN A 71 -20.01 -20.65 0.75
CA ASN A 71 -19.81 -19.25 1.15
C ASN A 71 -18.34 -18.81 1.07
N TRP A 72 -17.39 -19.66 1.43
CA TRP A 72 -15.96 -19.29 1.38
C TRP A 72 -15.43 -19.11 -0.04
N PHE A 73 -15.82 -19.97 -0.97
CA PHE A 73 -15.44 -19.84 -2.37
C PHE A 73 -16.05 -18.58 -2.98
N VAL A 74 -17.31 -18.31 -2.70
CA VAL A 74 -18.02 -17.11 -3.15
C VAL A 74 -17.39 -15.85 -2.56
N ILE A 75 -17.16 -15.80 -1.26
CA ILE A 75 -16.49 -14.66 -0.59
C ILE A 75 -15.11 -14.41 -1.21
N TYR A 76 -14.34 -15.46 -1.42
CA TYR A 76 -13.03 -15.33 -2.06
C TYR A 76 -13.11 -14.83 -3.51
N THR A 77 -14.09 -15.31 -4.28
CA THR A 77 -14.30 -14.86 -5.66
C THR A 77 -14.70 -13.38 -5.71
N VAL A 78 -15.62 -12.94 -4.85
CA VAL A 78 -16.01 -11.53 -4.73
C VAL A 78 -14.81 -10.68 -4.32
N PHE A 79 -14.02 -11.13 -3.34
CA PHE A 79 -12.79 -10.46 -2.93
C PHE A 79 -11.80 -10.29 -4.10
N VAL A 80 -11.57 -11.33 -4.90
CA VAL A 80 -10.67 -11.26 -6.07
C VAL A 80 -11.21 -10.29 -7.14
N LEU A 81 -12.53 -10.25 -7.35
CA LEU A 81 -13.17 -9.30 -8.27
C LEU A 81 -13.02 -7.85 -7.78
N GLU A 82 -13.26 -7.59 -6.50
CA GLU A 82 -13.05 -6.25 -5.91
C GLU A 82 -11.59 -5.81 -6.03
N CYS A 83 -10.65 -6.73 -5.80
CA CYS A 83 -9.24 -6.46 -6.02
C CYS A 83 -8.92 -6.16 -7.48
N ALA A 84 -9.51 -6.89 -8.44
CA ALA A 84 -9.32 -6.63 -9.87
C ALA A 84 -9.77 -5.22 -10.26
N ILE A 85 -10.91 -4.77 -9.73
CA ILE A 85 -11.43 -3.41 -9.94
C ILE A 85 -10.54 -2.36 -9.24
N SER A 86 -9.96 -2.70 -8.10
CA SER A 86 -9.10 -1.80 -7.34
C SER A 86 -7.75 -1.52 -8.01
N VAL A 87 -7.24 -2.41 -8.88
CA VAL A 87 -5.93 -2.24 -9.56
C VAL A 87 -5.84 -0.95 -10.38
N PRO A 88 -6.79 -0.60 -11.29
CA PRO A 88 -6.75 0.65 -12.04
C PRO A 88 -6.76 1.88 -11.14
N TRP A 89 -7.57 1.87 -10.08
CA TRP A 89 -7.67 2.97 -9.13
C TRP A 89 -6.37 3.14 -8.34
N ALA A 90 -5.79 2.03 -7.86
CA ALA A 90 -4.50 2.04 -7.17
C ALA A 90 -3.38 2.59 -8.05
N LEU A 91 -3.35 2.19 -9.33
CA LEU A 91 -2.36 2.69 -10.30
C LEU A 91 -2.55 4.19 -10.57
N ALA A 92 -3.78 4.66 -10.67
CA ALA A 92 -4.07 6.09 -10.86
C ALA A 92 -3.62 6.91 -9.63
N ILE A 93 -3.92 6.45 -8.41
CA ILE A 93 -3.47 7.08 -7.17
C ILE A 93 -1.94 7.09 -7.09
N PHE A 94 -1.28 5.97 -7.43
CA PHE A 94 0.17 5.90 -7.48
C PHE A 94 0.76 6.96 -8.40
N LYS A 95 0.18 7.13 -9.60
CA LYS A 95 0.63 8.14 -10.57
C LYS A 95 0.43 9.58 -10.07
N ILE A 96 -0.68 9.89 -9.40
CA ILE A 96 -0.89 11.19 -8.75
C ILE A 96 0.21 11.50 -7.75
N PHE A 97 0.54 10.53 -6.88
CA PHE A 97 1.53 10.73 -5.81
C PHE A 97 2.97 10.84 -6.31
N ILE A 98 3.31 10.20 -7.43
CA ILE A 98 4.69 10.03 -7.88
C ILE A 98 4.97 10.80 -9.18
N GLU A 99 3.99 10.94 -10.07
CA GLU A 99 4.23 11.47 -11.43
C GLU A 99 3.69 12.88 -11.65
N ASP A 100 2.82 13.39 -10.77
CA ASP A 100 2.09 14.66 -10.87
C ASP A 100 1.28 14.85 -12.18
N ASN A 101 1.58 14.07 -13.22
CA ASN A 101 0.93 14.14 -14.53
C ASN A 101 0.40 12.76 -14.93
N ILE A 102 -0.92 12.66 -15.07
CA ILE A 102 -1.60 11.45 -15.54
C ILE A 102 -1.98 11.63 -17.02
N THR A 103 -1.40 10.81 -17.89
CA THR A 103 -1.87 10.64 -19.24
C THR A 103 -2.68 9.35 -19.34
N PHE A 104 -3.85 9.40 -19.96
CA PHE A 104 -4.71 8.22 -20.10
C PHE A 104 -4.02 7.06 -20.83
N THR A 105 -3.28 7.38 -21.89
CA THR A 105 -2.48 6.39 -22.65
C THR A 105 -1.40 5.73 -21.80
N GLY A 106 -0.69 6.51 -20.97
CA GLY A 106 0.31 5.99 -20.02
C GLY A 106 -0.31 5.13 -18.93
N LEU A 107 -1.50 5.49 -18.44
CA LEU A 107 -2.22 4.67 -17.47
C LEU A 107 -2.62 3.31 -18.06
N LEU A 108 -3.15 3.28 -19.28
CA LEU A 108 -3.54 2.03 -19.96
C LEU A 108 -2.32 1.13 -20.26
N ALA A 109 -1.22 1.73 -20.70
CA ALA A 109 0.01 0.97 -20.97
C ALA A 109 0.53 0.30 -19.69
N ASP A 110 0.59 1.02 -18.59
CA ASP A 110 1.04 0.49 -17.30
C ASP A 110 0.05 -0.53 -16.73
N LEU A 111 -1.25 -0.32 -16.91
CA LEU A 111 -2.27 -1.25 -16.49
C LEU A 111 -2.11 -2.61 -17.20
N ARG A 112 -1.90 -2.62 -18.52
CA ARG A 112 -1.66 -3.87 -19.27
C ARG A 112 -0.45 -4.66 -18.74
N LEU A 113 0.60 -3.96 -18.32
CA LEU A 113 1.83 -4.58 -17.80
C LEU A 113 1.67 -5.11 -16.36
N CYS A 114 0.89 -4.44 -15.54
CA CYS A 114 0.82 -4.70 -14.10
C CYS A 114 -0.42 -5.49 -13.68
N PHE A 115 -1.54 -5.40 -14.42
CA PHE A 115 -2.85 -5.92 -14.00
C PHE A 115 -2.82 -7.37 -13.53
N TRP A 116 -2.38 -8.28 -14.38
CA TRP A 116 -2.37 -9.71 -14.07
C TRP A 116 -1.43 -10.06 -12.91
N LYS A 117 -0.31 -9.35 -12.81
CA LYS A 117 0.64 -9.55 -11.70
C LYS A 117 0.07 -9.02 -10.39
N ALA A 118 -0.60 -7.87 -10.41
CA ALA A 118 -1.28 -7.30 -9.24
C ALA A 118 -2.40 -8.22 -8.76
N LEU A 119 -3.24 -8.71 -9.68
CA LEU A 119 -4.32 -9.63 -9.36
C LEU A 119 -3.80 -10.95 -8.80
N ALA A 120 -2.80 -11.56 -9.44
CA ALA A 120 -2.21 -12.81 -8.97
C ALA A 120 -1.55 -12.64 -7.59
N SER A 121 -0.86 -11.50 -7.34
CA SER A 121 -0.22 -11.26 -6.05
C SER A 121 -1.23 -11.19 -4.90
N ILE A 122 -2.33 -10.47 -5.09
CA ILE A 122 -3.40 -10.37 -4.08
C ILE A 122 -4.16 -11.69 -3.93
N ALA A 123 -4.47 -12.38 -5.03
CA ALA A 123 -5.16 -13.67 -4.96
C ALA A 123 -4.35 -14.68 -4.14
N ILE A 124 -3.04 -14.81 -4.42
CA ILE A 124 -2.18 -15.73 -3.67
C ILE A 124 -2.04 -15.28 -2.21
N SER A 125 -1.81 -13.98 -1.96
CA SER A 125 -1.70 -13.47 -0.59
C SER A 125 -3.01 -13.64 0.18
N GLY A 126 -4.15 -13.37 -0.43
CA GLY A 126 -5.47 -13.58 0.16
C GLY A 126 -5.73 -15.06 0.51
N LEU A 127 -5.30 -15.99 -0.36
CA LEU A 127 -5.40 -17.43 -0.08
C LEU A 127 -4.51 -17.81 1.13
N VAL A 128 -3.25 -17.36 1.15
CA VAL A 128 -2.32 -17.67 2.26
C VAL A 128 -2.83 -17.09 3.58
N LEU A 129 -3.30 -15.83 3.57
CA LEU A 129 -3.86 -15.18 4.75
C LEU A 129 -5.17 -15.85 5.21
N GLY A 130 -6.04 -16.23 4.27
CA GLY A 130 -7.26 -16.97 4.56
C GLY A 130 -6.98 -18.33 5.19
N LEU A 131 -6.01 -19.09 4.67
CA LEU A 131 -5.55 -20.34 5.27
C LEU A 131 -4.96 -20.14 6.67
N ALA A 132 -4.19 -19.07 6.89
CA ALA A 132 -3.65 -18.77 8.21
C ALA A 132 -4.76 -18.47 9.22
N LEU A 133 -5.77 -17.67 8.85
CA LEU A 133 -6.94 -17.41 9.70
C LEU A 133 -7.74 -18.68 9.99
N TYR A 134 -7.94 -19.53 8.98
CA TYR A 134 -8.60 -20.82 9.16
C TYR A 134 -7.85 -21.69 10.16
N ASN A 135 -6.51 -21.77 10.04
CA ASN A 135 -5.67 -22.54 10.98
C ASN A 135 -5.75 -21.99 12.41
N ILE A 136 -5.72 -20.66 12.60
CA ILE A 136 -5.91 -20.06 13.92
C ILE A 136 -7.25 -20.50 14.52
N GLY A 137 -8.34 -20.39 13.74
CA GLY A 137 -9.69 -20.82 14.18
C GLY A 137 -9.77 -22.33 14.46
N PHE A 138 -9.08 -23.15 13.66
CA PHE A 138 -8.99 -24.58 13.86
C PHE A 138 -8.28 -24.92 15.17
N TYR A 139 -7.07 -24.40 15.40
CA TYR A 139 -6.32 -24.64 16.63
C TYR A 139 -7.02 -24.12 17.88
N TYR A 140 -7.74 -22.99 17.76
CA TYR A 140 -8.54 -22.46 18.87
C TYR A 140 -9.65 -23.41 19.32
N ARG A 141 -10.24 -24.18 18.37
CA ARG A 141 -11.31 -25.15 18.64
C ARG A 141 -10.80 -26.50 19.12
N LEU A 142 -9.50 -26.80 18.93
CA LEU A 142 -8.92 -28.05 19.41
C LEU A 142 -8.87 -28.05 20.95
N GLN A 143 -9.67 -28.89 21.56
CA GLN A 143 -9.65 -29.20 22.99
C GLN A 143 -8.54 -30.23 23.26
N VAL A 144 -7.29 -29.84 23.13
CA VAL A 144 -6.15 -30.75 23.39
C VAL A 144 -5.76 -30.68 24.87
N SER A 145 -5.41 -31.81 25.46
CA SER A 145 -5.00 -31.95 26.87
C SER A 145 -3.79 -31.05 27.22
N SER A 146 -2.95 -30.71 26.25
CA SER A 146 -1.81 -29.82 26.41
C SER A 146 -2.05 -28.45 25.75
N ARG A 147 -2.69 -27.52 26.46
CA ARG A 147 -3.01 -26.17 26.00
C ARG A 147 -1.76 -25.35 25.57
N ILE A 148 -0.60 -25.62 26.15
CA ILE A 148 0.63 -24.86 25.86
C ILE A 148 1.04 -24.99 24.39
N TRP A 149 1.05 -26.21 23.84
CA TRP A 149 1.40 -26.43 22.44
C TRP A 149 0.45 -25.75 21.46
N VAL A 150 -0.85 -25.73 21.79
CA VAL A 150 -1.86 -25.04 20.98
C VAL A 150 -1.59 -23.55 20.95
N PHE A 151 -1.27 -22.91 22.08
CA PHE A 151 -0.94 -21.49 22.11
C PHE A 151 0.34 -21.16 21.34
N ILE A 152 1.36 -22.02 21.40
CA ILE A 152 2.60 -21.85 20.61
C ILE A 152 2.29 -21.91 19.11
N LEU A 153 1.47 -22.87 18.66
CA LEU A 153 1.08 -22.99 17.25
C LEU A 153 0.24 -21.80 16.79
N ILE A 154 -0.72 -21.35 17.58
CA ILE A 154 -1.51 -20.15 17.29
C ILE A 154 -0.58 -18.93 17.19
N GLY A 155 0.33 -18.75 18.12
CA GLY A 155 1.31 -17.64 18.10
C GLY A 155 2.18 -17.65 16.85
N LEU A 156 2.66 -18.81 16.44
CA LEU A 156 3.47 -18.97 15.24
C LEU A 156 2.66 -18.63 13.98
N VAL A 157 1.45 -19.18 13.85
CA VAL A 157 0.57 -18.89 12.69
C VAL A 157 0.15 -17.42 12.68
N ALA A 158 -0.15 -16.82 13.83
CA ALA A 158 -0.46 -15.41 13.96
C ALA A 158 0.71 -14.52 13.53
N THR A 159 1.95 -14.89 13.88
CA THR A 159 3.16 -14.18 13.43
C THR A 159 3.30 -14.24 11.91
N VAL A 160 3.14 -15.43 11.31
CA VAL A 160 3.16 -15.59 9.84
C VAL A 160 2.04 -14.79 9.18
N PHE A 161 0.85 -14.78 9.77
CA PHE A 161 -0.29 -13.99 9.30
C PHE A 161 0.02 -12.48 9.29
N LEU A 162 0.50 -11.93 10.41
CA LEU A 162 0.84 -10.50 10.53
C LEU A 162 1.95 -10.11 9.54
N TYR A 163 2.96 -10.97 9.41
CA TYR A 163 4.04 -10.74 8.47
C TYR A 163 3.56 -10.78 7.01
N GLY A 164 2.73 -11.76 6.66
CA GLY A 164 2.10 -11.88 5.35
C GLY A 164 1.21 -10.68 5.03
N LEU A 165 0.48 -10.17 6.02
CA LEU A 165 -0.36 -8.99 5.87
C LEU A 165 0.48 -7.74 5.55
N MET A 166 1.56 -7.49 6.31
CA MET A 166 2.49 -6.40 6.02
C MET A 166 3.11 -6.51 4.63
N MET A 167 3.51 -7.72 4.23
CA MET A 167 4.07 -7.98 2.91
C MET A 167 3.07 -7.66 1.79
N THR A 168 1.78 -7.99 1.97
CA THR A 168 0.73 -7.75 0.98
C THR A 168 0.56 -6.26 0.67
N PHE A 169 0.63 -5.40 1.67
CA PHE A 169 0.51 -3.96 1.49
C PHE A 169 1.63 -3.35 0.63
N TYR A 170 2.83 -3.94 0.61
CA TYR A 170 3.94 -3.47 -0.21
C TYR A 170 3.93 -4.02 -1.65
N GLN A 171 3.18 -5.08 -1.95
CA GLN A 171 3.23 -5.75 -3.27
C GLN A 171 2.84 -4.81 -4.41
N TRP A 172 1.70 -4.12 -4.31
CA TRP A 172 1.26 -3.23 -5.38
C TRP A 172 2.15 -2.00 -5.53
N PRO A 173 2.52 -1.26 -4.48
CA PRO A 173 3.50 -0.20 -4.61
C PRO A 173 4.81 -0.67 -5.27
N ILE A 174 5.41 -1.79 -4.86
CA ILE A 174 6.63 -2.34 -5.50
C ILE A 174 6.39 -2.65 -6.97
N LEU A 175 5.25 -3.26 -7.31
CA LEU A 175 4.89 -3.59 -8.67
C LEU A 175 4.81 -2.34 -9.55
N PHE A 176 4.20 -1.26 -9.06
CA PHE A 176 4.03 -0.03 -9.82
C PHE A 176 5.35 0.76 -9.96
N PHE A 177 6.19 0.76 -8.93
CA PHE A 177 7.52 1.39 -8.99
C PHE A 177 8.48 0.68 -9.95
N GLN A 178 8.57 -0.65 -9.88
CA GLN A 178 9.69 -1.40 -10.49
C GLN A 178 9.26 -2.37 -11.59
N LYS A 179 7.95 -2.67 -11.72
CA LYS A 179 7.37 -3.63 -12.69
C LYS A 179 8.10 -4.99 -12.73
N PRO A 180 8.48 -5.59 -11.60
CA PRO A 180 9.29 -6.80 -11.58
C PRO A 180 8.50 -8.02 -12.10
N PRO A 181 9.17 -9.13 -12.47
CA PRO A 181 8.51 -10.41 -12.65
C PRO A 181 7.94 -10.90 -11.32
N PHE A 182 6.89 -11.74 -11.39
CA PHE A 182 6.07 -12.11 -10.22
C PHE A 182 6.89 -12.69 -9.04
N GLY A 183 7.79 -13.65 -9.30
CA GLY A 183 8.63 -14.22 -8.23
C GLY A 183 9.53 -13.19 -7.54
N LYS A 184 10.08 -12.24 -8.33
CA LYS A 184 10.88 -11.15 -7.76
C LYS A 184 10.01 -10.14 -6.99
N LEU A 185 8.73 -9.97 -7.34
CA LEU A 185 7.78 -9.14 -6.61
C LEU A 185 7.60 -9.67 -5.19
N LEU A 186 7.28 -10.96 -5.04
CA LEU A 186 7.10 -11.59 -3.74
C LEU A 186 8.38 -11.55 -2.90
N TYR A 187 9.52 -11.86 -3.50
CA TYR A 187 10.81 -11.81 -2.82
C TYR A 187 11.18 -10.40 -2.33
N ARG A 188 10.98 -9.38 -3.16
CA ARG A 188 11.25 -7.99 -2.78
C ARG A 188 10.32 -7.49 -1.69
N SER A 189 9.03 -7.80 -1.76
CA SER A 189 8.08 -7.41 -0.69
C SER A 189 8.43 -8.09 0.63
N PHE A 190 8.87 -9.35 0.59
CA PHE A 190 9.39 -10.07 1.77
C PHE A 190 10.63 -9.37 2.36
N LEU A 191 11.65 -9.08 1.54
CA LEU A 191 12.87 -8.41 2.00
C LEU A 191 12.62 -7.01 2.57
N ILE A 192 11.76 -6.22 1.92
CA ILE A 192 11.42 -4.88 2.40
C ILE A 192 10.71 -4.97 3.74
N THR A 193 9.74 -5.86 3.88
CA THR A 193 9.03 -6.06 5.15
C THR A 193 9.97 -6.48 6.27
N LEU A 194 10.96 -7.36 5.99
CA LEU A 194 12.00 -7.73 6.96
C LEU A 194 12.91 -6.56 7.31
N GLY A 195 13.44 -5.88 6.31
CA GLY A 195 14.41 -4.79 6.49
C GLY A 195 13.81 -3.56 7.17
N THR A 196 12.49 -3.36 7.06
CA THR A 196 11.76 -2.21 7.63
C THR A 196 10.81 -2.61 8.76
N GLY A 197 11.05 -3.74 9.42
CA GLY A 197 10.14 -4.39 10.35
C GLY A 197 9.43 -3.47 11.34
N SER A 198 10.17 -2.58 12.04
CA SER A 198 9.58 -1.66 13.02
C SER A 198 8.66 -0.61 12.36
N SER A 199 9.08 -0.01 11.25
CA SER A 199 8.26 0.96 10.51
C SER A 199 7.06 0.30 9.83
N SER A 200 7.21 -0.91 9.29
CA SER A 200 6.11 -1.69 8.71
C SER A 200 5.08 -2.08 9.76
N LEU A 201 5.50 -2.43 10.96
CA LEU A 201 4.63 -2.76 12.07
C LEU A 201 3.85 -1.54 12.55
N LEU A 202 4.50 -0.39 12.63
CA LEU A 202 3.86 0.88 12.95
C LEU A 202 2.83 1.28 11.89
N LEU A 203 3.17 1.16 10.59
CA LEU A 203 2.26 1.42 9.49
C LEU A 203 1.04 0.48 9.53
N LEU A 204 1.26 -0.81 9.82
CA LEU A 204 0.18 -1.76 10.02
C LEU A 204 -0.74 -1.34 11.18
N PHE A 205 -0.17 -0.94 12.31
CA PHE A 205 -0.93 -0.46 13.45
C PHE A 205 -1.82 0.74 13.08
N PHE A 206 -1.24 1.77 12.42
CA PHE A 206 -2.02 2.92 11.94
C PHE A 206 -3.08 2.53 10.90
N SER A 207 -2.79 1.57 10.04
CA SER A 207 -3.77 1.08 9.06
C SER A 207 -4.95 0.38 9.75
N LEU A 208 -4.69 -0.46 10.76
CA LEU A 208 -5.73 -1.11 11.53
C LEU A 208 -6.56 -0.09 12.33
N LEU A 209 -5.90 0.91 12.91
CA LEU A 209 -6.58 2.00 13.60
C LEU A 209 -7.47 2.81 12.65
N ALA A 210 -6.98 3.13 11.45
CA ALA A 210 -7.77 3.81 10.42
C ALA A 210 -8.97 2.97 9.98
N VAL A 211 -8.78 1.67 9.73
CA VAL A 211 -9.88 0.75 9.39
C VAL A 211 -10.92 0.71 10.53
N PHE A 212 -10.49 0.68 11.78
CA PHE A 212 -11.40 0.73 12.92
C PHE A 212 -12.26 2.01 12.90
N PHE A 213 -11.66 3.19 12.68
CA PHE A 213 -12.42 4.43 12.55
C PHE A 213 -13.36 4.43 11.34
N PHE A 214 -12.95 3.84 10.22
CA PHE A 214 -13.79 3.74 9.02
C PHE A 214 -14.99 2.79 9.23
N VAL A 215 -14.84 1.75 10.06
CA VAL A 215 -15.96 0.88 10.45
C VAL A 215 -16.96 1.64 11.34
N LEU A 216 -16.47 2.49 12.24
CA LEU A 216 -17.34 3.33 13.10
C LEU A 216 -18.03 4.44 12.29
N ALA A 217 -17.42 4.93 11.25
CA ALA A 217 -17.93 5.99 10.39
C ALA A 217 -17.84 5.59 8.91
N PRO A 218 -18.77 4.75 8.39
CA PRO A 218 -18.69 4.18 7.05
C PRO A 218 -18.62 5.20 5.91
N PHE A 219 -19.16 6.40 6.12
CA PHE A 219 -19.05 7.48 5.14
C PHE A 219 -17.60 7.93 4.90
N LEU A 220 -16.73 7.84 5.91
CA LEU A 220 -15.30 8.12 5.76
C LEU A 220 -14.62 7.10 4.84
N TRP A 221 -15.07 5.85 4.87
CA TRP A 221 -14.59 4.84 3.94
C TRP A 221 -14.85 5.23 2.48
N ALA A 222 -16.07 5.72 2.21
CA ALA A 222 -16.44 6.21 0.88
C ALA A 222 -15.63 7.44 0.45
N LEU A 223 -15.29 8.34 1.36
CA LEU A 223 -14.59 9.58 1.04
C LEU A 223 -13.08 9.41 0.90
N ILE A 224 -12.44 8.67 1.79
CA ILE A 224 -10.96 8.65 1.89
C ILE A 224 -10.35 7.25 2.10
N GLY A 225 -11.13 6.20 2.40
CA GLY A 225 -10.64 4.95 2.96
C GLY A 225 -9.54 4.25 2.18
N PHE A 226 -9.82 3.83 0.94
CA PHE A 226 -8.85 3.10 0.12
C PHE A 226 -7.64 3.96 -0.24
N VAL A 227 -7.89 5.21 -0.66
CA VAL A 227 -6.83 6.15 -1.04
C VAL A 227 -5.91 6.45 0.12
N PHE A 228 -6.46 6.66 1.32
CA PHE A 228 -5.69 6.90 2.54
C PHE A 228 -4.70 5.77 2.80
N LEU A 229 -5.19 4.53 2.84
CA LEU A 229 -4.35 3.37 3.11
C LEU A 229 -3.31 3.15 2.02
N PHE A 230 -3.74 3.14 0.76
CA PHE A 230 -2.83 2.86 -0.36
C PHE A 230 -1.73 3.92 -0.50
N SER A 231 -2.08 5.20 -0.44
CA SER A 231 -1.11 6.30 -0.56
C SER A 231 -0.06 6.30 0.55
N LEU A 232 -0.47 5.94 1.78
CA LEU A 232 0.46 5.83 2.90
C LEU A 232 1.57 4.80 2.62
N TYR A 233 1.22 3.62 2.06
CA TYR A 233 2.21 2.60 1.71
C TYR A 233 3.04 2.97 0.49
N VAL A 234 2.50 3.73 -0.47
CA VAL A 234 3.27 4.27 -1.60
C VAL A 234 4.38 5.19 -1.10
N VAL A 235 4.05 6.14 -0.24
CA VAL A 235 5.03 7.08 0.33
C VAL A 235 6.03 6.37 1.24
N ALA A 236 5.57 5.42 2.06
CA ALA A 236 6.45 4.63 2.91
C ALA A 236 7.48 3.85 2.08
N LEU A 237 7.04 3.20 1.00
CA LEU A 237 7.93 2.46 0.11
C LEU A 237 8.95 3.38 -0.58
N GLU A 238 8.52 4.54 -1.04
CA GLU A 238 9.41 5.53 -1.63
C GLU A 238 10.53 5.92 -0.66
N LYS A 239 10.19 6.21 0.61
CA LYS A 239 11.17 6.54 1.65
C LYS A 239 12.11 5.35 1.96
N HIS A 240 11.58 4.13 1.94
CA HIS A 240 12.41 2.93 2.11
C HIS A 240 13.38 2.72 0.94
N PHE A 241 12.93 2.94 -0.30
CA PHE A 241 13.82 2.88 -1.47
C PHE A 241 14.97 3.87 -1.37
N LEU A 242 14.70 5.09 -0.91
CA LEU A 242 15.74 6.08 -0.68
C LEU A 242 16.76 5.62 0.38
N ARG A 243 16.27 5.11 1.50
CA ARG A 243 17.16 4.60 2.57
C ARG A 243 18.13 3.53 2.04
N TYR A 244 17.64 2.63 1.19
CA TYR A 244 18.47 1.55 0.64
C TYR A 244 19.17 1.93 -0.66
N LYS A 245 19.14 3.21 -1.08
CA LYS A 245 19.73 3.72 -2.34
C LYS A 245 19.23 2.91 -3.56
N ILE A 246 18.00 2.42 -3.51
CA ILE A 246 17.40 1.66 -4.61
C ILE A 246 16.91 2.65 -5.66
N THR A 247 17.56 2.65 -6.81
CA THR A 247 17.14 3.46 -7.96
C THR A 247 15.86 2.86 -8.54
N TYR A 248 14.78 3.63 -8.56
CA TYR A 248 13.50 3.21 -9.14
C TYR A 248 13.07 4.09 -10.33
N ARG A 249 13.80 5.17 -10.61
CA ARG A 249 13.54 6.10 -11.69
C ARG A 249 14.82 6.75 -12.23
N GLU A 250 14.76 7.14 -13.50
CA GLU A 250 15.80 7.93 -14.18
C GLU A 250 15.80 9.42 -13.80
N LYS A 251 14.97 9.85 -12.83
CA LYS A 251 15.01 11.25 -12.36
C LYS A 251 16.30 11.51 -11.60
N PRO A 252 16.98 12.64 -11.87
CA PRO A 252 18.19 13.01 -11.16
C PRO A 252 17.88 13.11 -9.65
N ALA A 253 18.76 12.54 -8.82
CA ALA A 253 18.61 12.50 -7.37
C ALA A 253 18.40 13.89 -6.74
N ASN A 254 18.94 14.95 -7.36
CA ASN A 254 18.86 16.32 -6.90
C ASN A 254 17.42 16.89 -6.90
N ASP A 255 16.60 16.58 -7.92
CA ASP A 255 15.22 17.09 -7.98
C ASP A 255 14.36 16.43 -6.90
N PHE A 256 14.70 15.20 -6.58
CA PHE A 256 14.00 14.44 -5.56
C PHE A 256 14.35 14.95 -4.14
N ILE A 257 15.64 15.20 -3.88
CA ILE A 257 16.11 15.77 -2.60
C ILE A 257 15.49 17.15 -2.38
N LYS A 258 15.47 18.00 -3.42
CA LYS A 258 14.88 19.33 -3.35
C LYS A 258 13.37 19.28 -3.02
N SER A 259 12.63 18.35 -3.59
CA SER A 259 11.19 18.18 -3.26
C SER A 259 10.98 17.78 -1.80
N MET A 260 11.85 16.91 -1.26
CA MET A 260 11.75 16.48 0.14
C MET A 260 12.13 17.58 1.14
N ASP A 261 13.13 18.40 0.82
CA ASP A 261 13.51 19.53 1.67
C ASP A 261 12.40 20.57 1.71
N LEU A 262 11.70 20.80 0.59
CA LEU A 262 10.50 21.64 0.56
C LEU A 262 9.39 21.06 1.45
N GLU A 263 9.13 19.75 1.40
CA GLU A 263 8.13 19.10 2.29
C GLU A 263 8.51 19.23 3.78
N ARG A 264 9.81 19.18 4.11
CA ARG A 264 10.31 19.35 5.48
C ARG A 264 10.16 20.78 6.01
N GLN A 265 10.24 21.77 5.15
CA GLN A 265 10.11 23.18 5.53
C GLN A 265 8.66 23.61 5.75
N ARG A 266 7.69 22.88 5.20
CA ARG A 266 6.26 23.17 5.36
C ARG A 266 5.82 23.09 6.83
N GLY A 267 5.05 24.08 7.29
CA GLY A 267 4.53 24.19 8.63
C GLY A 267 3.00 24.26 8.67
N TRP A 268 2.41 24.28 9.85
CA TRP A 268 0.95 24.37 10.00
C TRP A 268 0.33 25.62 9.35
N ARG A 269 1.11 26.71 9.19
CA ARG A 269 0.65 27.92 8.50
C ARG A 269 0.35 27.69 7.04
N ASP A 270 1.02 26.75 6.39
CA ASP A 270 0.88 26.45 4.97
C ASP A 270 -0.45 25.73 4.67
N ILE A 271 -1.10 25.16 5.67
CA ILE A 271 -2.46 24.60 5.55
C ILE A 271 -3.47 25.71 5.27
N PHE A 272 -3.29 26.88 5.93
CA PHE A 272 -4.23 27.99 5.83
C PHE A 272 -3.89 28.98 4.72
N LYS A 273 -2.66 28.92 4.22
CA LYS A 273 -2.16 29.85 3.19
C LYS A 273 -1.32 29.10 2.13
N PRO A 274 -1.87 28.12 1.42
CA PRO A 274 -1.12 27.31 0.46
C PRO A 274 -0.59 28.09 -0.71
N TRP A 275 -1.12 29.29 -1.00
CA TRP A 275 -0.71 30.16 -2.10
C TRP A 275 0.50 31.04 -1.78
N GLU A 276 0.91 31.18 -0.52
CA GLU A 276 2.10 31.97 -0.15
C GLU A 276 3.42 31.19 -0.31
N THR A 277 3.35 29.87 -0.48
CA THR A 277 4.52 28.95 -0.47
C THR A 277 4.94 28.46 -1.86
N ARG A 278 4.32 28.97 -2.93
CA ARG A 278 4.65 28.59 -4.32
C ARG A 278 5.49 29.62 -5.04
#